data_3d17c2787eb55db12b1a8337386e22c6
#
_entry.id   3d17c2787eb55db12b1a8337386e22c6
#
_cell.length_a   1.000
_cell.length_b   1.000
_cell.length_c   1.000
_cell.angle_alpha   90.00
_cell.angle_beta   90.00
_cell.angle_gamma   90.00
#
_symmetry.space_group_name_H-M   'P 1'
#
loop_
_entity.id
_entity.type
_entity.pdbx_description
1 polymer ?
#
loop_
_entity_poly.entity_id
_entity_poly.type
_entity_poly.pdbx_seq_one_letter_code
_entity_poly.pdbx_strand_id
1 'polypeptide(L)'
;MNTFTGVILAGGKSSRMGQDKSALVFKGSSFLHHCKRLLIETGASDIIVSANNKAGVPDIYPNCGPLSGIHAALQQTSHSLLIMPVDMPLLTCEQLTPLVTHTQRTTEALYYERFPLPLFLANTEKVRHILSNILEKKDNLSIRSLIAQLEHEKLPVSNSHFFSNVNTMDDYKSIVVD
;
A
#
# COMPACT_ATOMS: atom_id res chain seq x y z
N MET A 1 12.97 15.54 6.57
CA MET A 1 12.04 14.56 5.97
C MET A 1 10.66 14.83 6.53
N ASN A 2 9.63 14.83 5.70
CA ASN A 2 8.26 14.98 6.21
C ASN A 2 7.89 13.69 6.97
N THR A 3 7.25 13.83 8.12
CA THR A 3 6.73 12.69 8.89
C THR A 3 5.63 12.00 8.07
N PHE A 4 5.66 10.67 7.99
CA PHE A 4 4.66 9.90 7.29
C PHE A 4 4.27 8.64 8.08
N THR A 5 3.07 8.15 7.83
CA THR A 5 2.55 6.90 8.39
C THR A 5 2.64 5.80 7.32
N GLY A 6 3.21 4.66 7.68
CA GLY A 6 3.22 3.47 6.84
C GLY A 6 1.86 2.78 6.86
N VAL A 7 1.35 2.39 5.69
CA VAL A 7 0.09 1.65 5.58
C VAL A 7 0.32 0.34 4.85
N ILE A 8 -0.08 -0.77 5.48
CA ILE A 8 -0.03 -2.10 4.89
C ILE A 8 -1.45 -2.51 4.50
N LEU A 9 -1.69 -2.69 3.21
CA LEU A 9 -2.95 -3.23 2.71
C LEU A 9 -2.89 -4.75 2.81
N ALA A 10 -3.46 -5.30 3.89
CA ALA A 10 -3.52 -6.73 4.16
C ALA A 10 -4.95 -7.30 4.00
N GLY A 11 -5.89 -6.47 3.60
CA GLY A 11 -7.26 -6.86 3.26
C GLY A 11 -7.35 -7.46 1.86
N GLY A 12 -8.17 -8.48 1.71
CA GLY A 12 -8.47 -9.14 0.43
C GLY A 12 -8.98 -10.55 0.66
N LYS A 13 -9.92 -10.99 -0.18
CA LYS A 13 -10.37 -12.40 -0.16
C LYS A 13 -9.22 -13.25 -0.73
N SER A 14 -8.38 -13.83 0.15
CA SER A 14 -7.34 -14.83 -0.21
C SER A 14 -7.94 -16.14 -0.72
N SER A 15 -9.07 -16.06 -1.46
CA SER A 15 -9.88 -17.20 -1.91
C SER A 15 -9.12 -18.17 -2.84
N ARG A 16 -8.05 -17.69 -3.48
CA ARG A 16 -7.26 -18.50 -4.42
C ARG A 16 -6.15 -19.31 -3.75
N MET A 17 -5.71 -18.91 -2.55
CA MET A 17 -4.62 -19.59 -1.83
C MET A 17 -5.11 -20.41 -0.64
N GLY A 18 -6.38 -20.27 -0.24
CA GLY A 18 -6.93 -20.97 0.94
C GLY A 18 -6.28 -20.59 2.28
N GLN A 19 -5.31 -19.68 2.27
CA GLN A 19 -4.58 -19.22 3.46
C GLN A 19 -4.47 -17.70 3.46
N ASP A 20 -4.33 -17.11 4.66
CA ASP A 20 -4.10 -15.69 4.82
C ASP A 20 -2.68 -15.34 4.33
N LYS A 21 -2.58 -14.54 3.25
CA LYS A 21 -1.30 -14.10 2.68
C LYS A 21 -0.41 -13.40 3.70
N SER A 22 -0.98 -12.70 4.66
CA SER A 22 -0.23 -11.96 5.68
C SER A 22 0.61 -12.88 6.58
N ALA A 23 0.21 -14.14 6.70
CA ALA A 23 0.87 -15.18 7.50
C ALA A 23 1.94 -15.98 6.73
N LEU A 24 2.02 -15.86 5.40
CA LEU A 24 3.05 -16.56 4.60
C LEU A 24 4.45 -16.11 5.04
N VAL A 25 5.39 -17.06 5.08
CA VAL A 25 6.75 -16.82 5.57
C VAL A 25 7.71 -16.56 4.40
N PHE A 26 8.47 -15.49 4.47
CA PHE A 26 9.54 -15.14 3.53
C PHE A 26 10.78 -14.71 4.33
N LYS A 27 11.93 -15.31 4.03
CA LYS A 27 13.20 -15.06 4.73
C LYS A 27 13.07 -15.13 6.27
N GLY A 28 12.36 -16.15 6.76
CA GLY A 28 12.17 -16.41 8.19
C GLY A 28 11.15 -15.51 8.91
N SER A 29 10.39 -14.71 8.20
CA SER A 29 9.42 -13.76 8.77
C SER A 29 8.11 -13.77 7.99
N SER A 30 6.96 -13.52 8.65
CA SER A 30 5.70 -13.39 7.90
C SER A 30 5.72 -12.19 6.96
N PHE A 31 4.96 -12.24 5.87
CA PHE A 31 4.84 -11.11 4.92
C PHE A 31 4.44 -9.83 5.64
N LEU A 32 3.50 -9.91 6.58
CA LEU A 32 3.08 -8.75 7.37
C LEU A 32 4.23 -8.19 8.20
N HIS A 33 5.00 -9.05 8.87
CA HIS A 33 6.13 -8.61 9.69
C HIS A 33 7.25 -8.02 8.81
N HIS A 34 7.50 -8.62 7.65
CA HIS A 34 8.45 -8.10 6.66
C HIS A 34 8.05 -6.69 6.19
N CYS A 35 6.78 -6.46 5.83
CA CYS A 35 6.25 -5.14 5.47
C CYS A 35 6.41 -4.11 6.60
N LYS A 36 6.09 -4.49 7.84
CA LYS A 36 6.27 -3.61 9.01
C LYS A 36 7.73 -3.19 9.17
N ARG A 37 8.65 -4.14 9.08
CA ARG A 37 10.09 -3.85 9.18
C ARG A 37 10.55 -2.88 8.10
N LEU A 38 10.17 -3.12 6.83
CA LEU A 38 10.52 -2.23 5.73
C LEU A 38 10.02 -0.80 5.93
N LEU A 39 8.79 -0.62 6.40
CA LEU A 39 8.23 0.71 6.66
C LEU A 39 8.96 1.43 7.79
N ILE A 40 9.33 0.71 8.87
CA ILE A 40 10.15 1.27 9.96
C ILE A 40 11.54 1.68 9.45
N GLU A 41 12.21 0.80 8.72
CA GLU A 41 13.53 1.06 8.13
C GLU A 41 13.50 2.24 7.13
N THR A 42 12.37 2.45 6.45
CA THR A 42 12.15 3.61 5.54
C THR A 42 11.88 4.90 6.32
N GLY A 43 11.60 4.83 7.63
CA GLY A 43 11.42 5.99 8.51
C GLY A 43 9.95 6.34 8.81
N ALA A 44 9.02 5.39 8.68
CA ALA A 44 7.63 5.60 9.09
C ALA A 44 7.55 5.90 10.58
N SER A 45 6.80 6.95 10.96
CA SER A 45 6.59 7.33 12.35
C SER A 45 5.57 6.45 13.08
N ASP A 46 4.68 5.83 12.30
CA ASP A 46 3.65 4.90 12.78
C ASP A 46 3.26 3.94 11.66
N ILE A 47 2.62 2.82 12.00
CA ILE A 47 2.18 1.81 11.04
C ILE A 47 0.71 1.47 11.26
N ILE A 48 -0.08 1.59 10.20
CA ILE A 48 -1.47 1.15 10.15
C ILE A 48 -1.55 -0.11 9.28
N VAL A 49 -2.19 -1.15 9.80
CA VAL A 49 -2.55 -2.36 9.04
C VAL A 49 -4.02 -2.26 8.67
N SER A 50 -4.31 -2.13 7.37
CA SER A 50 -5.69 -2.21 6.88
C SER A 50 -6.05 -3.67 6.64
N ALA A 51 -6.90 -4.20 7.50
CA ALA A 51 -7.38 -5.58 7.41
C ALA A 51 -8.74 -5.70 8.09
N ASN A 52 -9.65 -6.50 7.51
CA ASN A 52 -10.98 -6.77 8.06
C ASN A 52 -10.97 -7.90 9.11
N ASN A 53 -9.90 -8.01 9.88
CA ASN A 53 -9.75 -8.93 11.00
C ASN A 53 -9.42 -8.17 12.29
N LYS A 54 -9.38 -8.89 13.44
CA LYS A 54 -9.15 -8.29 14.76
C LYS A 54 -7.79 -7.57 14.93
N ALA A 55 -6.87 -7.75 13.98
CA ALA A 55 -5.49 -7.22 14.06
C ALA A 55 -5.30 -5.93 13.24
N GLY A 56 -6.31 -5.44 12.53
CA GLY A 56 -6.20 -4.29 11.66
C GLY A 56 -7.34 -3.28 11.80
N VAL A 57 -7.19 -2.15 11.12
CA VAL A 57 -8.25 -1.13 10.98
C VAL A 57 -9.24 -1.63 9.93
N PRO A 58 -10.53 -1.80 10.30
CA PRO A 58 -11.54 -2.31 9.39
C PRO A 58 -11.94 -1.25 8.35
N ASP A 59 -12.39 -1.74 7.20
CA ASP A 59 -12.94 -0.90 6.13
C ASP A 59 -14.22 -0.18 6.59
N ILE A 60 -14.26 1.14 6.39
CA ILE A 60 -15.48 1.95 6.62
C ILE A 60 -16.49 1.69 5.49
N TYR A 61 -15.98 1.49 4.27
CA TYR A 61 -16.78 1.19 3.07
C TYR A 61 -16.55 -0.28 2.67
N PRO A 62 -17.42 -1.22 3.07
CA PRO A 62 -17.19 -2.64 2.81
C PRO A 62 -17.26 -2.95 1.30
N ASN A 63 -16.44 -3.90 0.87
CA ASN A 63 -16.34 -4.36 -0.53
C ASN A 63 -15.88 -3.30 -1.55
N CYS A 64 -15.24 -2.22 -1.11
CA CYS A 64 -14.69 -1.18 -1.99
C CYS A 64 -13.20 -1.36 -2.29
N GLY A 65 -12.65 -2.55 -2.04
CA GLY A 65 -11.26 -2.89 -2.37
C GLY A 65 -10.24 -2.05 -1.60
N PRO A 66 -9.03 -1.85 -2.17
CA PRO A 66 -7.94 -1.18 -1.48
C PRO A 66 -8.23 0.27 -1.10
N LEU A 67 -9.10 0.96 -1.83
CA LEU A 67 -9.46 2.35 -1.54
C LEU A 67 -10.15 2.50 -0.19
N SER A 68 -10.93 1.50 0.24
CA SER A 68 -11.55 1.53 1.57
C SER A 68 -10.53 1.48 2.69
N GLY A 69 -9.53 0.62 2.58
CA GLY A 69 -8.43 0.55 3.53
C GLY A 69 -7.60 1.84 3.58
N ILE A 70 -7.34 2.46 2.42
CA ILE A 70 -6.65 3.75 2.35
C ILE A 70 -7.50 4.85 3.02
N HIS A 71 -8.81 4.87 2.78
CA HIS A 71 -9.72 5.82 3.41
C HIS A 71 -9.71 5.65 4.95
N ALA A 72 -9.83 4.42 5.44
CA ALA A 72 -9.78 4.14 6.86
C ALA A 72 -8.45 4.61 7.50
N ALA A 73 -7.33 4.39 6.82
CA ALA A 73 -6.02 4.86 7.28
C ALA A 73 -5.92 6.39 7.34
N LEU A 74 -6.43 7.12 6.34
CA LEU A 74 -6.43 8.59 6.33
C LEU A 74 -7.21 9.20 7.50
N GLN A 75 -8.19 8.46 8.08
CA GLN A 75 -8.95 8.92 9.25
C GLN A 75 -8.17 8.71 10.58
N GLN A 76 -7.13 7.87 10.59
CA GLN A 76 -6.38 7.51 11.80
C GLN A 76 -5.13 8.39 12.02
N THR A 77 -4.71 9.17 11.04
CA THR A 77 -3.49 9.98 11.11
C THR A 77 -3.68 11.32 10.40
N SER A 78 -2.89 12.32 10.79
CA SER A 78 -2.76 13.59 10.06
C SER A 78 -1.57 13.58 9.10
N HIS A 79 -0.71 12.56 9.15
CA HIS A 79 0.48 12.46 8.30
C HIS A 79 0.12 11.96 6.91
N SER A 80 0.96 12.29 5.93
CA SER A 80 0.94 11.62 4.62
C SER A 80 1.20 10.13 4.77
N LEU A 81 0.75 9.34 3.80
CA LEU A 81 0.82 7.88 3.84
C LEU A 81 1.89 7.35 2.88
N LEU A 82 2.65 6.35 3.31
CA LEU A 82 3.37 5.43 2.42
C LEU A 82 2.64 4.09 2.45
N ILE A 83 1.99 3.76 1.35
CA ILE A 83 1.08 2.62 1.24
C ILE A 83 1.76 1.51 0.47
N MET A 84 1.79 0.31 1.04
CA MET A 84 2.28 -0.88 0.36
C MET A 84 1.29 -2.06 0.51
N PRO A 85 1.20 -2.96 -0.48
CA PRO A 85 0.42 -4.17 -0.36
C PRO A 85 1.24 -5.26 0.38
N VAL A 86 0.56 -6.13 1.11
CA VAL A 86 1.20 -7.24 1.84
C VAL A 86 1.77 -8.32 0.92
N ASP A 87 1.32 -8.40 -0.32
CA ASP A 87 1.66 -9.44 -1.28
C ASP A 87 2.80 -9.09 -2.27
N MET A 88 3.59 -8.06 -1.96
CA MET A 88 4.83 -7.71 -2.68
C MET A 88 6.07 -7.93 -1.78
N PRO A 89 6.43 -9.17 -1.42
CA PRO A 89 7.50 -9.46 -0.45
C PRO A 89 8.91 -9.14 -0.96
N LEU A 90 9.09 -8.92 -2.26
CA LEU A 90 10.38 -8.59 -2.86
C LEU A 90 10.72 -7.10 -2.81
N LEU A 91 9.79 -6.23 -2.39
CA LEU A 91 10.09 -4.81 -2.16
C LEU A 91 11.20 -4.67 -1.10
N THR A 92 12.03 -3.66 -1.28
CA THR A 92 13.09 -3.27 -0.34
C THR A 92 12.99 -1.77 -0.03
N CYS A 93 13.80 -1.29 0.91
CA CYS A 93 13.88 0.15 1.21
C CYS A 93 14.34 0.99 0.00
N GLU A 94 15.07 0.40 -0.95
CA GLU A 94 15.48 1.10 -2.18
C GLU A 94 14.29 1.53 -3.05
N GLN A 95 13.19 0.77 -3.05
CA GLN A 95 11.96 1.14 -3.74
C GLN A 95 11.06 2.04 -2.90
N LEU A 96 11.15 1.99 -1.58
CA LEU A 96 10.27 2.78 -0.71
C LEU A 96 10.81 4.20 -0.44
N THR A 97 12.13 4.32 -0.21
CA THR A 97 12.77 5.60 0.14
C THR A 97 12.53 6.71 -0.89
N PRO A 98 12.66 6.47 -2.21
CA PRO A 98 12.39 7.52 -3.19
C PRO A 98 10.98 8.10 -3.13
N LEU A 99 9.98 7.29 -2.74
CA LEU A 99 8.59 7.75 -2.63
C LEU A 99 8.39 8.78 -1.51
N VAL A 100 9.21 8.78 -0.48
CA VAL A 100 9.09 9.70 0.67
C VAL A 100 10.10 10.85 0.63
N THR A 101 11.16 10.73 -0.18
CA THR A 101 12.22 11.73 -0.31
C THR A 101 12.07 12.62 -1.55
N HIS A 102 11.39 12.16 -2.59
CA HIS A 102 11.29 12.81 -3.90
C HIS A 102 10.03 13.66 -4.10
N THR A 103 9.26 13.84 -3.04
CA THR A 103 8.01 14.59 -3.11
C THR A 103 8.26 16.09 -3.25
N GLN A 104 7.70 16.69 -4.29
CA GLN A 104 7.56 18.14 -4.39
C GLN A 104 6.41 18.62 -3.49
N ARG A 105 6.39 19.92 -3.15
CA ARG A 105 5.36 20.47 -2.24
C ARG A 105 3.92 20.31 -2.74
N THR A 106 3.73 20.21 -4.05
CA THR A 106 2.43 20.10 -4.71
C THR A 106 2.02 18.67 -5.04
N THR A 107 2.93 17.70 -4.91
CA THR A 107 2.66 16.29 -5.24
C THR A 107 1.71 15.68 -4.23
N GLU A 108 0.53 15.26 -4.68
CA GLU A 108 -0.47 14.57 -3.86
C GLU A 108 -0.32 13.05 -3.91
N ALA A 109 0.17 12.51 -5.05
CA ALA A 109 0.44 11.09 -5.21
C ALA A 109 1.76 10.87 -5.96
N LEU A 110 2.62 9.99 -5.42
CA LEU A 110 3.87 9.57 -6.07
C LEU A 110 3.94 8.05 -6.08
N TYR A 111 4.19 7.46 -7.25
CA TYR A 111 4.18 6.03 -7.46
C TYR A 111 5.14 5.63 -8.59
N TYR A 112 5.32 4.32 -8.82
CA TYR A 112 6.14 3.83 -9.92
C TYR A 112 5.34 3.63 -11.21
N GLU A 113 5.95 3.94 -12.35
CA GLU A 113 5.36 3.63 -13.66
C GLU A 113 4.84 2.20 -13.70
N ARG A 114 3.64 1.98 -14.23
CA ARG A 114 2.93 0.70 -14.31
C ARG A 114 2.44 0.11 -12.97
N PHE A 115 3.01 0.50 -11.81
CA PHE A 115 2.69 -0.05 -10.49
C PHE A 115 2.03 1.03 -9.61
N PRO A 116 0.71 0.98 -9.39
CA PRO A 116 0.03 1.95 -8.53
C PRO A 116 0.33 1.76 -7.03
N LEU A 117 1.01 0.68 -6.68
CA LEU A 117 1.57 0.40 -5.36
C LEU A 117 3.03 -0.10 -5.52
N PRO A 118 3.93 0.25 -4.59
CA PRO A 118 3.72 1.13 -3.43
C PRO A 118 3.41 2.58 -3.86
N LEU A 119 2.68 3.32 -3.00
CA LEU A 119 2.16 4.66 -3.27
C LEU A 119 2.45 5.58 -2.10
N PHE A 120 3.07 6.73 -2.34
CA PHE A 120 2.98 7.87 -1.43
C PHE A 120 1.69 8.64 -1.72
N LEU A 121 0.95 8.99 -0.66
CA LEU A 121 -0.29 9.74 -0.76
C LEU A 121 -0.30 10.85 0.30
N ALA A 122 -0.42 12.10 -0.14
CA ALA A 122 -0.55 13.24 0.75
C ALA A 122 -1.89 13.17 1.50
N ASN A 123 -1.88 13.47 2.80
CA ASN A 123 -3.10 13.52 3.60
C ASN A 123 -3.64 14.96 3.64
N THR A 124 -4.22 15.40 2.55
CA THR A 124 -4.86 16.70 2.42
C THR A 124 -6.39 16.58 2.45
N GLU A 125 -7.07 17.67 2.74
CA GLU A 125 -8.55 17.73 2.67
C GLU A 125 -9.05 17.38 1.27
N LYS A 126 -8.37 17.86 0.22
CA LYS A 126 -8.69 17.56 -1.19
C LYS A 126 -8.61 16.05 -1.45
N VAL A 127 -7.53 15.38 -1.02
CA VAL A 127 -7.35 13.94 -1.21
C VAL A 127 -8.45 13.16 -0.50
N ARG A 128 -8.76 13.50 0.76
CA ARG A 128 -9.84 12.87 1.52
C ARG A 128 -11.20 13.04 0.85
N HIS A 129 -11.49 14.24 0.38
CA HIS A 129 -12.76 14.53 -0.30
C HIS A 129 -12.92 13.74 -1.61
N ILE A 130 -11.87 13.70 -2.45
CA ILE A 130 -11.89 12.93 -3.70
C ILE A 130 -12.10 11.44 -3.41
N LEU A 131 -11.36 10.89 -2.45
CA LEU A 131 -11.47 9.47 -2.10
C LEU A 131 -12.85 9.12 -1.53
N SER A 132 -13.44 9.96 -0.67
CA SER A 132 -14.78 9.78 -0.15
C SER A 132 -15.82 9.77 -1.28
N ASN A 133 -15.72 10.71 -2.22
CA ASN A 133 -16.63 10.79 -3.38
C ASN A 133 -16.57 9.52 -4.26
N ILE A 134 -15.35 8.97 -4.50
CA ILE A 134 -15.19 7.71 -5.25
C ILE A 134 -15.88 6.56 -4.51
N LEU A 135 -15.70 6.47 -3.20
CA LEU A 135 -16.25 5.39 -2.38
C LEU A 135 -17.77 5.46 -2.24
N GLU A 136 -18.33 6.67 -2.10
CA GLU A 136 -19.77 6.89 -2.02
C GLU A 136 -20.48 6.55 -3.33
N LYS A 137 -19.92 6.98 -4.46
CA LYS A 137 -20.46 6.70 -5.80
C LYS A 137 -20.23 5.25 -6.23
N LYS A 138 -19.27 4.56 -5.61
CA LYS A 138 -18.81 3.22 -6.01
C LYS A 138 -18.43 3.12 -7.50
N ASP A 139 -17.92 4.22 -8.03
CA ASP A 139 -17.48 4.31 -9.41
C ASP A 139 -15.98 4.10 -9.49
N ASN A 140 -15.55 3.14 -10.31
CA ASN A 140 -14.15 2.79 -10.57
C ASN A 140 -13.27 2.72 -9.31
N LEU A 141 -13.51 1.73 -8.45
CA LEU A 141 -12.84 1.52 -7.15
C LEU A 141 -11.38 1.07 -7.27
N SER A 142 -10.62 1.64 -8.22
CA SER A 142 -9.20 1.34 -8.42
C SER A 142 -8.29 2.44 -7.87
N ILE A 143 -7.11 2.07 -7.41
CA ILE A 143 -6.08 3.06 -6.99
C ILE A 143 -5.73 3.99 -8.17
N ARG A 144 -5.73 3.49 -9.40
CA ARG A 144 -5.46 4.32 -10.60
C ARG A 144 -6.52 5.41 -10.80
N SER A 145 -7.79 5.12 -10.50
CA SER A 145 -8.87 6.10 -10.57
C SER A 145 -8.71 7.22 -9.54
N LEU A 146 -8.23 6.90 -8.34
CA LEU A 146 -7.88 7.91 -7.34
C LEU A 146 -6.71 8.77 -7.83
N ILE A 147 -5.60 8.14 -8.23
CA ILE A 147 -4.40 8.83 -8.70
C ILE A 147 -4.71 9.78 -9.85
N ALA A 148 -5.55 9.37 -10.81
CA ALA A 148 -5.89 10.17 -11.98
C ALA A 148 -6.62 11.50 -11.65
N GLN A 149 -7.16 11.65 -10.44
CA GLN A 149 -7.83 12.86 -9.96
C GLN A 149 -6.94 13.74 -9.06
N LEU A 150 -5.66 13.36 -8.88
CA LEU A 150 -4.70 14.02 -8.01
C LEU A 150 -3.54 14.63 -8.81
N GLU A 151 -2.87 15.62 -8.23
CA GLU A 151 -1.55 16.06 -8.71
C GLU A 151 -0.54 14.95 -8.44
N HIS A 152 -0.09 14.27 -9.48
CA HIS A 152 0.71 13.07 -9.32
C HIS A 152 1.99 13.07 -10.16
N GLU A 153 2.99 12.38 -9.63
CA GLU A 153 4.26 12.12 -10.29
C GLU A 153 4.53 10.61 -10.37
N LYS A 154 5.39 10.22 -11.32
CA LYS A 154 5.78 8.83 -11.55
C LYS A 154 7.29 8.71 -11.45
N LEU A 155 7.75 7.71 -10.71
CA LEU A 155 9.15 7.28 -10.72
C LEU A 155 9.38 6.22 -11.80
N PRO A 156 10.54 6.22 -12.47
CA PRO A 156 10.90 5.15 -13.39
C PRO A 156 11.12 3.83 -12.67
N VAL A 157 10.82 2.73 -13.35
CA VAL A 157 11.05 1.38 -12.84
C VAL A 157 12.36 0.84 -13.40
N SER A 158 13.37 0.66 -12.54
CA SER A 158 14.66 0.07 -12.93
C SER A 158 14.58 -1.46 -13.06
N ASN A 159 13.85 -2.13 -12.17
CA ASN A 159 13.64 -3.57 -12.19
C ASN A 159 12.23 -3.91 -11.70
N SER A 160 11.40 -4.45 -12.59
CA SER A 160 10.01 -4.83 -12.30
C SER A 160 9.88 -6.05 -11.38
N HIS A 161 10.94 -6.83 -11.22
CA HIS A 161 10.94 -8.03 -10.35
C HIS A 161 10.57 -7.70 -8.90
N PHE A 162 11.04 -6.57 -8.38
CA PHE A 162 10.71 -6.14 -7.01
C PHE A 162 9.22 -5.87 -6.77
N PHE A 163 8.47 -5.60 -7.84
CA PHE A 163 7.03 -5.30 -7.78
C PHE A 163 6.14 -6.54 -8.05
N SER A 164 6.72 -7.72 -8.01
CA SER A 164 5.97 -8.98 -8.24
C SER A 164 5.04 -9.28 -7.08
N ASN A 165 3.76 -9.54 -7.42
CA ASN A 165 2.76 -9.96 -6.46
C ASN A 165 2.79 -11.48 -6.27
N VAL A 166 2.64 -11.94 -5.05
CA VAL A 166 2.39 -13.34 -4.70
C VAL A 166 0.89 -13.57 -4.60
N ASN A 167 0.29 -14.12 -5.65
CA ASN A 167 -1.16 -14.37 -5.74
C ASN A 167 -1.53 -15.85 -5.69
N THR A 168 -0.58 -16.75 -5.99
CA THR A 168 -0.75 -18.19 -6.05
C THR A 168 0.33 -18.89 -5.24
N MET A 169 0.14 -20.19 -4.95
CA MET A 169 1.18 -21.02 -4.30
C MET A 169 2.41 -21.20 -5.21
N ASP A 170 2.25 -21.12 -6.52
CA ASP A 170 3.38 -21.21 -7.45
C ASP A 170 4.20 -19.91 -7.44
N ASP A 171 3.55 -18.72 -7.36
CA ASP A 171 4.24 -17.46 -7.13
C ASP A 171 5.04 -17.52 -5.82
N TYR A 172 4.41 -18.03 -4.75
CA TYR A 172 5.07 -18.16 -3.44
C TYR A 172 6.29 -19.08 -3.50
N LYS A 173 6.15 -20.25 -4.10
CA LYS A 173 7.29 -21.19 -4.25
C LYS A 173 8.43 -20.56 -5.05
N SER A 174 8.14 -19.77 -6.08
CA SER A 174 9.16 -19.14 -6.92
C SER A 174 10.07 -18.15 -6.18
N ILE A 175 9.60 -17.58 -5.06
CA ILE A 175 10.38 -16.62 -4.26
C ILE A 175 11.04 -17.25 -3.01
N VAL A 176 10.68 -18.47 -2.64
CA VAL A 176 11.19 -19.15 -1.43
C VAL A 176 12.31 -20.15 -1.75
N VAL A 177 12.52 -20.50 -3.02
CA VAL A 177 13.46 -21.53 -3.48
C VAL A 177 14.91 -21.01 -3.60
N ASP A 178 15.22 -19.80 -3.15
CA ASP A 178 16.60 -19.26 -3.08
C ASP A 178 17.21 -19.34 -1.67
#